data_bb90da5e2ee308307cb03d0825474b7b
#
_entry.id   bb90da5e2ee308307cb03d0825474b7b
#
_cell.length_a   1.000
_cell.length_b   1.000
_cell.length_c   1.000
_cell.angle_alpha   90.00
_cell.angle_beta   90.00
_cell.angle_gamma   90.00
#
_symmetry.space_group_name_H-M   'P 1'
#
loop_
_entity.id
_entity.type
_entity.pdbx_description
1 polymer ?
#
loop_
_entity_poly.entity_id
_entity_poly.type
_entity_poly.pdbx_seq_one_letter_code
_entity_poly.pdbx_strand_id
1 'polypeptide(L)'
;MPFPPSVRSLTKTELAGIDVYVHDDGRTQILFMELGKDRAEVVVPTHTHDVEWGIVVEGRIEMTIDGRTESHPAGATHLIPARVPHSFRFTPGTSSVHYFIEKRVALPAASPRP
;
A
#
# COMPACT_ATOMS: atom_id res chain seq x y z
N MET A 1 -13.50 -9.53 3.45
CA MET A 1 -12.24 -9.17 2.88
C MET A 1 -12.29 -9.36 1.41
N PRO A 2 -11.82 -8.42 0.66
CA PRO A 2 -12.00 -8.44 -0.78
C PRO A 2 -11.05 -9.37 -1.52
N PHE A 3 -9.98 -9.80 -0.90
CA PHE A 3 -8.99 -10.55 -1.66
C PHE A 3 -9.32 -12.03 -1.71
N PRO A 4 -9.24 -12.64 -2.91
CA PRO A 4 -9.57 -14.05 -3.08
C PRO A 4 -8.47 -14.97 -2.51
N PRO A 5 -8.76 -16.28 -2.40
CA PRO A 5 -7.75 -17.21 -1.87
C PRO A 5 -6.43 -17.19 -2.60
N SER A 6 -6.43 -16.91 -3.91
CA SER A 6 -5.18 -16.88 -4.67
C SER A 6 -4.26 -15.75 -4.19
N VAL A 7 -4.81 -14.66 -3.70
CA VAL A 7 -4.03 -13.58 -3.13
C VAL A 7 -3.64 -13.93 -1.71
N ARG A 8 -4.58 -14.50 -0.96
CA ARG A 8 -4.32 -14.79 0.45
C ARG A 8 -3.29 -15.89 0.64
N SER A 9 -2.99 -16.64 -0.40
CA SER A 9 -1.95 -17.67 -0.32
C SER A 9 -0.57 -17.12 -0.68
N LEU A 10 -0.46 -15.86 -1.04
CA LEU A 10 0.84 -15.24 -1.31
C LEU A 10 1.61 -15.06 -0.01
N THR A 11 2.89 -14.76 -0.13
CA THR A 11 3.71 -14.47 1.04
C THR A 11 3.11 -13.30 1.80
N LYS A 12 2.90 -13.48 3.10
CA LYS A 12 2.28 -12.46 3.92
C LYS A 12 3.29 -11.83 4.85
N THR A 13 3.22 -10.52 4.97
CA THR A 13 3.98 -9.77 5.97
C THR A 13 3.05 -8.74 6.59
N GLU A 14 3.58 -7.93 7.46
CA GLU A 14 2.78 -6.94 8.16
C GLU A 14 3.52 -5.62 8.21
N LEU A 15 2.80 -4.53 7.99
CA LEU A 15 3.35 -3.20 8.07
C LEU A 15 2.52 -2.41 9.07
N ALA A 16 3.01 -2.30 10.29
CA ALA A 16 2.36 -1.49 11.34
C ALA A 16 0.89 -1.83 11.57
N GLY A 17 0.51 -3.08 11.41
CA GLY A 17 -0.88 -3.50 11.59
C GLY A 17 -1.61 -3.74 10.28
N ILE A 18 -1.06 -3.34 9.16
CA ILE A 18 -1.63 -3.61 7.86
C ILE A 18 -1.13 -4.98 7.41
N ASP A 19 -2.02 -5.86 7.02
CA ASP A 19 -1.64 -7.14 6.44
C ASP A 19 -1.25 -6.91 4.99
N VAL A 20 -0.10 -7.43 4.58
CA VAL A 20 0.41 -7.22 3.22
C VAL A 20 0.69 -8.58 2.60
N TYR A 21 0.05 -8.85 1.47
CA TYR A 21 0.30 -10.06 0.69
C TYR A 21 1.16 -9.66 -0.50
N VAL A 22 2.25 -10.37 -0.74
CA VAL A 22 3.28 -9.93 -1.67
C VAL A 22 3.42 -10.88 -2.84
N HIS A 23 3.29 -10.35 -4.04
CA HIS A 23 3.64 -11.07 -5.26
C HIS A 23 4.91 -10.41 -5.80
N ASP A 24 5.96 -11.20 -5.98
CA ASP A 24 7.24 -10.66 -6.43
C ASP A 24 7.82 -11.65 -7.43
N ASP A 25 7.95 -11.24 -8.68
CA ASP A 25 8.45 -12.12 -9.71
C ASP A 25 9.92 -11.81 -10.08
N GLY A 26 10.60 -11.04 -9.25
CA GLY A 26 12.00 -10.68 -9.50
C GLY A 26 12.15 -9.43 -10.34
N ARG A 27 11.09 -8.97 -10.98
CA ARG A 27 11.14 -7.75 -11.79
C ARG A 27 10.13 -6.73 -11.34
N THR A 28 8.94 -7.17 -11.00
CA THR A 28 7.88 -6.30 -10.51
C THR A 28 7.39 -6.83 -9.19
N GLN A 29 6.69 -6.00 -8.46
CA GLN A 29 6.18 -6.37 -7.15
C GLN A 29 4.77 -5.83 -7.01
N ILE A 30 3.86 -6.63 -6.48
CA ILE A 30 2.51 -6.21 -6.22
C ILE A 30 2.22 -6.45 -4.74
N LEU A 31 1.75 -5.43 -4.06
CA LEU A 31 1.38 -5.51 -2.66
C LEU A 31 -0.12 -5.40 -2.55
N PHE A 32 -0.75 -6.41 -1.92
CA PHE A 32 -2.17 -6.38 -1.64
C PHE A 32 -2.28 -6.08 -0.15
N MET A 33 -2.79 -4.92 0.21
CA MET A 33 -2.77 -4.43 1.58
C MET A 33 -4.17 -4.32 2.14
N GLU A 34 -4.35 -4.73 3.40
CA GLU A 34 -5.65 -4.59 4.04
C GLU A 34 -5.48 -4.29 5.52
N LEU A 35 -6.29 -3.36 5.99
CA LEU A 35 -6.32 -3.00 7.40
C LEU A 35 -7.69 -3.39 7.94
N GLY A 36 -7.73 -4.34 8.87
CA GLY A 36 -8.99 -4.83 9.40
C GLY A 36 -9.81 -3.74 10.08
N LYS A 37 -11.12 -3.93 10.11
CA LYS A 37 -12.02 -2.94 10.68
C LYS A 37 -11.80 -2.76 12.18
N ASP A 38 -11.24 -3.75 12.83
CA ASP A 38 -11.02 -3.70 14.28
C ASP A 38 -9.61 -3.22 14.61
N ARG A 39 -8.87 -2.75 13.62
CA ARG A 39 -7.52 -2.25 13.85
C ARG A 39 -7.53 -0.75 13.95
N ALA A 40 -6.46 -0.19 14.48
CA ALA A 40 -6.30 1.25 14.55
C ALA A 40 -5.87 1.80 13.20
N GLU A 41 -6.14 3.07 12.98
CA GLU A 41 -5.66 3.78 11.81
C GLU A 41 -4.13 3.67 11.72
N VAL A 42 -3.61 3.55 10.51
CA VAL A 42 -2.17 3.40 10.31
C VAL A 42 -1.67 4.49 9.38
N VAL A 43 -0.56 5.09 9.78
CA VAL A 43 0.14 6.05 8.93
C VAL A 43 1.40 5.38 8.41
N VAL A 44 1.54 5.29 7.09
CA VAL A 44 2.79 4.88 6.47
C VAL A 44 3.60 6.15 6.27
N PRO A 45 4.75 6.28 6.93
CA PRO A 45 5.46 7.56 6.91
C PRO A 45 6.03 7.90 5.54
N THR A 46 6.39 9.15 5.38
CA THR A 46 6.91 9.65 4.12
C THR A 46 8.15 8.87 3.69
N HIS A 47 8.16 8.46 2.45
CA HIS A 47 9.27 7.71 1.88
C HIS A 47 9.28 7.90 0.36
N THR A 48 10.32 7.40 -0.28
CA THR A 48 10.43 7.44 -1.74
C THR A 48 10.84 6.06 -2.24
N HIS A 49 10.53 5.79 -3.49
CA HIS A 49 10.95 4.57 -4.18
C HIS A 49 10.70 4.74 -5.68
N ASP A 50 10.78 3.66 -6.44
CA ASP A 50 10.51 3.71 -7.87
C ASP A 50 9.02 3.92 -8.12
N VAL A 51 8.63 3.98 -9.38
CA VAL A 51 7.25 4.27 -9.77
C VAL A 51 6.27 3.28 -9.16
N GLU A 52 5.19 3.80 -8.64
CA GLU A 52 4.13 2.99 -8.08
C GLU A 52 2.79 3.36 -8.72
N TRP A 53 2.01 2.37 -9.10
CA TRP A 53 0.62 2.55 -9.50
C TRP A 53 -0.24 1.77 -8.51
N GLY A 54 -1.40 2.28 -8.19
CA GLY A 54 -2.25 1.55 -7.27
C GLY A 54 -3.71 1.92 -7.36
N ILE A 55 -4.52 1.19 -6.59
CA ILE A 55 -5.96 1.41 -6.53
C ILE A 55 -6.45 1.07 -5.13
N VAL A 56 -7.39 1.87 -4.64
CA VAL A 56 -8.08 1.59 -3.39
C VAL A 56 -9.25 0.67 -3.71
N VAL A 57 -9.33 -0.48 -3.05
CA VAL A 57 -10.38 -1.46 -3.30
C VAL A 57 -11.57 -1.23 -2.38
N GLU A 58 -11.33 -1.05 -1.10
CA GLU A 58 -12.36 -0.74 -0.12
C GLU A 58 -11.84 0.32 0.82
N GLY A 59 -12.72 1.09 1.40
CA GLY A 59 -12.36 2.08 2.39
C GLY A 59 -11.79 3.35 1.77
N ARG A 60 -10.76 3.90 2.40
CA ARG A 60 -10.26 5.20 2.00
C ARG A 60 -8.81 5.35 2.46
N ILE A 61 -7.99 5.92 1.61
CA ILE A 61 -6.62 6.25 1.96
C ILE A 61 -6.43 7.74 1.73
N GLU A 62 -5.89 8.43 2.73
CA GLU A 62 -5.44 9.78 2.54
C GLU A 62 -4.01 9.71 2.07
N MET A 63 -3.72 10.29 0.93
CA MET A 63 -2.37 10.24 0.37
C MET A 63 -1.79 11.63 0.30
N THR A 64 -0.57 11.79 0.79
CA THR A 64 0.17 13.02 0.62
C THR A 64 1.28 12.72 -0.37
N ILE A 65 1.19 13.30 -1.55
CA ILE A 65 2.13 13.06 -2.63
C ILE A 65 2.73 14.39 -3.03
N ASP A 66 4.03 14.50 -2.90
CA ASP A 66 4.75 15.72 -3.24
C ASP A 66 4.15 16.92 -2.49
N GLY A 67 3.83 16.73 -1.23
CA GLY A 67 3.30 17.80 -0.37
C GLY A 67 1.81 18.08 -0.51
N ARG A 68 1.11 17.38 -1.40
CA ARG A 68 -0.33 17.62 -1.60
C ARG A 68 -1.11 16.44 -1.07
N THR A 69 -2.08 16.73 -0.23
CA THR A 69 -2.90 15.69 0.40
C THR A 69 -4.24 15.57 -0.30
N GLU A 70 -4.59 14.35 -0.68
CA GLU A 70 -5.86 14.06 -1.31
C GLU A 70 -6.46 12.81 -0.70
N SER A 71 -7.78 12.76 -0.65
CA SER A 71 -8.49 11.60 -0.14
C SER A 71 -8.87 10.70 -1.31
N HIS A 72 -8.50 9.43 -1.21
CA HIS A 72 -8.74 8.46 -2.26
C HIS A 72 -9.75 7.42 -1.77
N PRO A 73 -11.00 7.49 -2.22
CA PRO A 73 -12.00 6.48 -1.83
C PRO A 73 -11.88 5.23 -2.68
N ALA A 74 -12.69 4.24 -2.37
CA ALA A 74 -12.73 2.99 -3.14
C ALA A 74 -12.91 3.29 -4.62
N GLY A 75 -12.12 2.64 -5.46
CA GLY A 75 -12.12 2.83 -6.90
C GLY A 75 -11.14 3.88 -7.39
N ALA A 76 -10.60 4.71 -6.50
CA ALA A 76 -9.64 5.73 -6.92
C ALA A 76 -8.28 5.09 -7.22
N THR A 77 -7.65 5.52 -8.29
CA THR A 77 -6.31 5.06 -8.63
C THR A 77 -5.30 6.16 -8.39
N HIS A 78 -4.05 5.79 -8.29
CA HIS A 78 -2.98 6.76 -8.13
C HIS A 78 -1.73 6.33 -8.89
N LEU A 79 -0.93 7.30 -9.24
CA LEU A 79 0.38 7.06 -9.84
C LEU A 79 1.37 7.94 -9.11
N ILE A 80 2.40 7.35 -8.55
CA ILE A 80 3.44 8.08 -7.85
C ILE A 80 4.72 7.93 -8.66
N PRO A 81 5.22 9.04 -9.23
CA PRO A 81 6.46 8.97 -10.00
C PRO A 81 7.65 8.59 -9.12
N ALA A 82 8.71 8.12 -9.76
CA ALA A 82 9.90 7.70 -9.05
C ALA A 82 10.46 8.86 -8.20
N ARG A 83 10.85 8.53 -6.97
CA ARG A 83 11.52 9.44 -6.06
C ARG A 83 10.69 10.62 -5.57
N VAL A 84 9.40 10.59 -5.78
CA VAL A 84 8.53 11.63 -5.24
C VAL A 84 8.14 11.25 -3.82
N PRO A 85 8.37 12.11 -2.84
CA PRO A 85 8.03 11.80 -1.44
C PRO A 85 6.53 11.62 -1.28
N HIS A 86 6.14 10.60 -0.53
CA HIS A 86 4.72 10.34 -0.30
C HIS A 86 4.50 9.60 1.03
N SER A 87 3.30 9.76 1.56
CA SER A 87 2.87 9.06 2.76
C SER A 87 1.41 8.70 2.61
N PHE A 88 0.97 7.69 3.37
CA PHE A 88 -0.40 7.24 3.32
C PHE A 88 -0.98 7.16 4.71
N ARG A 89 -2.29 7.44 4.82
CA ARG A 89 -3.02 7.21 6.06
C ARG A 89 -4.16 6.25 5.74
N PHE A 90 -4.11 5.06 6.29
CA PHE A 90 -5.12 4.04 6.09
C PHE A 90 -6.13 4.10 7.21
N THR A 91 -7.41 4.19 6.87
CA THR A 91 -8.46 4.05 7.88
C THR A 91 -8.81 2.58 8.05
N PRO A 92 -9.34 2.17 9.20
CA PRO A 92 -9.76 0.78 9.38
C PRO A 92 -10.75 0.35 8.31
N GLY A 93 -10.63 -0.88 7.85
CA GLY A 93 -11.50 -1.41 6.81
C GLY A 93 -11.05 -1.08 5.40
N THR A 94 -9.84 -0.56 5.24
CA THR A 94 -9.32 -0.19 3.93
C THR A 94 -8.50 -1.31 3.33
N SER A 95 -8.67 -1.54 2.03
CA SER A 95 -7.82 -2.45 1.28
C SER A 95 -7.41 -1.80 -0.03
N SER A 96 -6.22 -2.14 -0.51
CA SER A 96 -5.66 -1.51 -1.69
C SER A 96 -4.66 -2.42 -2.36
N VAL A 97 -4.33 -2.11 -3.62
CA VAL A 97 -3.34 -2.86 -4.40
C VAL A 97 -2.33 -1.86 -4.90
N HIS A 98 -1.05 -2.17 -4.73
CA HIS A 98 0.05 -1.30 -5.12
C HIS A 98 1.01 -2.07 -6.02
N TYR A 99 1.24 -1.55 -7.21
CA TYR A 99 2.06 -2.21 -8.22
C TYR A 99 3.32 -1.40 -8.44
N PHE A 100 4.46 -2.03 -8.20
CA PHE A 100 5.76 -1.40 -8.39
C PHE A 100 6.33 -1.95 -9.68
N ILE A 101 6.38 -1.07 -10.68
CA ILE A 101 6.74 -1.47 -12.03
C ILE A 101 8.17 -1.95 -12.10
N GLU A 102 9.06 -1.30 -11.37
CA GLU A 102 10.38 -1.75 -11.35
C GLU A 102 10.69 -2.21 -10.00
N LYS A 103 11.14 -3.40 -9.84
CA LYS A 103 11.29 -3.94 -8.65
C LYS A 103 12.12 -3.24 -7.80
N ARG A 104 12.51 -3.59 -6.91
CA ARG A 104 13.35 -3.15 -6.07
C ARG A 104 12.93 -2.44 -5.01
N VAL A 105 11.84 -2.55 -4.55
CA VAL A 105 11.37 -1.90 -3.41
C VAL A 105 11.47 -2.80 -2.27
N ALA A 106 12.23 -2.49 -1.35
CA ALA A 106 12.19 -3.17 -0.09
C ALA A 106 10.89 -2.75 0.51
N LEU A 107 10.18 -3.66 1.11
CA LEU A 107 8.94 -3.31 1.72
C LEU A 107 9.24 -2.28 2.75
N PRO A 108 8.55 -1.22 2.69
CA PRO A 108 8.82 -0.17 3.57
C PRO A 108 8.65 -0.71 4.90
N ALA A 109 9.48 -0.99 5.41
CA ALA A 109 9.38 -1.19 6.67
C ALA A 109 8.48 -2.07 7.00
N ALA A 110 8.57 -2.98 6.57
CA ALA A 110 7.77 -3.89 7.09
C ALA A 110 7.87 -3.56 8.45
N SER A 111 8.58 -2.75 8.74
CA SER A 111 8.65 -2.48 9.96
C SER A 111 8.47 -1.20 10.05
N PRO A 112 8.06 -0.80 10.54
CA PRO A 112 7.76 0.43 10.67
C PRO A 112 8.89 1.13 10.89
N ARG A 113 9.33 1.23 10.71
CA ARG A 113 10.15 1.83 10.85
C ARG A 113 10.13 2.63 10.89
N PRO A 114 10.17 2.83 11.05
CA PRO A 114 10.32 3.68 11.22
C PRO A 114 10.41 4.08 10.87
#